data_643ba8e9725b57a50a842552e80253e7
#
_entry.id   643ba8e9725b57a50a842552e80253e7
#
_cell.length_a   1.000
_cell.length_b   1.000
_cell.length_c   1.000
_cell.angle_alpha   90.00
_cell.angle_beta   90.00
_cell.angle_gamma   90.00
#
_symmetry.space_group_name_H-M   'P 1'
#
loop_
_entity.id
_entity.type
_entity.pdbx_description
1 polymer ?
#
loop_
_entity_poly.entity_id
_entity_poly.type
_entity_poly.pdbx_seq_one_letter_code
_entity_poly.pdbx_strand_id
1 'polypeptide(L)'
;MKNSKVMENDFAPDFTCRICGQQHALPLAYSVKAPLAAIAIPEDQLESRLALSLDQCVIDNKEFFLRGRIPIPIYGMEKPFIWGVWVEVSPKTFLRALEIWNANGREAEPAFEGYLNSEITPYGDTVNLIVDVRTQPVGERPQFFVRDAEHPLAVEQREGISMDRVKEIAEELLHP
;
A
#
# COMPACT_ATOMS: atom_id res chain seq x y z
N MET A 1 18.51 -8.67 21.09
CA MET A 1 17.19 -9.16 21.46
C MET A 1 16.24 -7.99 21.63
N LYS A 2 15.43 -7.68 20.66
CA LYS A 2 14.22 -6.86 20.84
C LYS A 2 13.17 -7.39 19.89
N ASN A 3 12.12 -7.92 20.47
CA ASN A 3 10.93 -8.51 19.88
C ASN A 3 10.36 -7.63 18.77
N SER A 4 10.25 -8.19 17.58
CA SER A 4 9.23 -7.81 16.62
C SER A 4 7.88 -8.04 17.30
N LYS A 5 7.28 -7.00 17.81
CA LYS A 5 5.86 -7.01 18.15
C LYS A 5 5.12 -7.23 16.83
N VAL A 6 4.80 -8.47 16.53
CA VAL A 6 3.69 -8.80 15.64
C VAL A 6 2.49 -8.10 16.27
N MET A 7 1.93 -7.14 15.56
CA MET A 7 0.80 -6.38 16.05
C MET A 7 -0.40 -7.33 16.09
N GLU A 8 -0.77 -7.76 17.28
CA GLU A 8 -1.84 -8.71 17.59
C GLU A 8 -3.27 -8.25 17.17
N ASN A 9 -3.40 -7.22 16.34
CA ASN A 9 -4.68 -6.57 16.07
C ASN A 9 -4.96 -6.22 14.61
N ASP A 10 -4.28 -6.86 13.64
CA ASP A 10 -4.54 -6.61 12.21
C ASP A 10 -5.53 -7.61 11.59
N PHE A 11 -6.22 -8.37 12.42
CA PHE A 11 -7.22 -9.35 11.98
C PHE A 11 -8.58 -9.04 12.62
N ALA A 12 -9.62 -9.13 11.80
CA ALA A 12 -10.98 -9.29 12.28
C ALA A 12 -11.22 -10.77 12.68
N PRO A 13 -12.33 -11.09 13.36
CA PRO A 13 -12.71 -12.47 13.62
C PRO A 13 -12.73 -13.31 12.34
N ASP A 14 -12.39 -14.59 12.45
CA ASP A 14 -12.46 -15.54 11.33
C ASP A 14 -13.84 -15.52 10.66
N PHE A 15 -13.85 -15.75 9.36
CA PHE A 15 -15.07 -15.76 8.58
C PHE A 15 -15.24 -17.07 7.79
N THR A 16 -16.49 -17.42 7.50
CA THR A 16 -16.79 -18.54 6.62
C THR A 16 -16.81 -18.04 5.17
N CYS A 17 -15.90 -18.56 4.35
CA CYS A 17 -15.79 -18.20 2.93
C CYS A 17 -17.02 -18.72 2.16
N ARG A 18 -17.65 -17.85 1.38
CA ARG A 18 -18.83 -18.22 0.56
C ARG A 18 -18.45 -19.09 -0.64
N ILE A 19 -17.17 -19.05 -1.05
CA ILE A 19 -16.70 -19.79 -2.23
C ILE A 19 -16.38 -21.25 -1.88
N CYS A 20 -15.60 -21.48 -0.81
CA CYS A 20 -15.16 -22.84 -0.43
C CYS A 20 -15.85 -23.40 0.82
N GLY A 21 -16.63 -22.60 1.56
CA GLY A 21 -17.35 -22.99 2.77
C GLY A 21 -16.47 -23.22 4.01
N GLN A 22 -15.17 -22.95 3.91
CA GLN A 22 -14.22 -23.11 5.01
C GLN A 22 -14.05 -21.83 5.82
N GLN A 23 -13.56 -21.98 7.06
CA GLN A 23 -13.16 -20.89 7.92
C GLN A 23 -11.79 -20.38 7.51
N HIS A 24 -11.65 -19.05 7.37
CA HIS A 24 -10.40 -18.37 7.10
C HIS A 24 -10.21 -17.19 8.04
N ALA A 25 -8.95 -16.87 8.34
CA ALA A 25 -8.59 -15.60 8.96
C ALA A 25 -9.03 -14.44 8.05
N LEU A 26 -9.44 -13.32 8.65
CA LEU A 26 -9.84 -12.12 7.92
C LEU A 26 -8.81 -11.00 8.15
N PRO A 27 -7.78 -10.87 7.29
CA PRO A 27 -6.82 -9.78 7.41
C PRO A 27 -7.49 -8.44 7.11
N LEU A 28 -7.09 -7.41 7.87
CA LEU A 28 -7.48 -6.02 7.61
C LEU A 28 -6.40 -5.26 6.84
N ALA A 29 -5.36 -5.95 6.39
CA ALA A 29 -4.28 -5.38 5.60
C ALA A 29 -3.71 -6.42 4.63
N TYR A 30 -3.47 -5.98 3.41
CA TYR A 30 -2.71 -6.73 2.39
C TYR A 30 -1.59 -5.86 1.86
N SER A 31 -0.44 -6.47 1.59
CA SER A 31 0.74 -5.73 1.13
C SER A 31 1.46 -6.47 0.03
N VAL A 32 1.95 -5.71 -0.95
CA VAL A 32 2.87 -6.20 -1.97
C VAL A 32 4.32 -5.94 -1.56
N LYS A 33 5.21 -6.88 -1.89
CA LYS A 33 6.61 -6.85 -1.42
C LYS A 33 7.49 -5.86 -2.20
N ALA A 34 7.17 -5.61 -3.46
CA ALA A 34 7.94 -4.76 -4.35
C ALA A 34 7.02 -4.05 -5.35
N PRO A 35 7.44 -2.92 -5.96
CA PRO A 35 6.70 -2.32 -7.06
C PRO A 35 6.62 -3.28 -8.25
N LEU A 36 5.57 -3.16 -9.05
CA LEU A 36 5.35 -3.99 -10.23
C LEU A 36 6.53 -3.94 -11.19
N ALA A 37 7.12 -2.77 -11.39
CA ALA A 37 8.31 -2.58 -12.21
C ALA A 37 9.50 -3.43 -11.73
N ALA A 38 9.67 -3.60 -10.42
CA ALA A 38 10.72 -4.47 -9.86
C ALA A 38 10.42 -5.95 -10.05
N ILE A 39 9.15 -6.35 -9.97
CA ILE A 39 8.73 -7.75 -10.19
C ILE A 39 8.97 -8.18 -11.64
N ALA A 40 8.92 -7.24 -12.58
CA ALA A 40 9.16 -7.50 -14.00
C ALA A 40 10.65 -7.67 -14.37
N ILE A 41 11.60 -7.41 -13.46
CA ILE A 41 13.04 -7.57 -13.71
C ILE A 41 13.40 -9.07 -13.68
N PRO A 42 14.08 -9.60 -14.70
CA PRO A 42 14.59 -10.96 -14.67
C PRO A 42 15.52 -11.23 -13.48
N GLU A 43 15.43 -12.43 -12.91
CA GLU A 43 16.15 -12.79 -11.67
C GLU A 43 17.68 -12.59 -11.79
N ASP A 44 18.24 -12.91 -12.95
CA ASP A 44 19.67 -12.75 -13.26
C ASP A 44 20.14 -11.28 -13.37
N GLN A 45 19.21 -10.32 -13.43
CA GLN A 45 19.48 -8.90 -13.51
C GLN A 45 19.18 -8.13 -12.20
N LEU A 46 18.57 -8.78 -11.22
CA LEU A 46 18.15 -8.11 -9.98
C LEU A 46 19.34 -7.44 -9.26
N GLU A 47 20.44 -8.14 -9.07
CA GLU A 47 21.60 -7.63 -8.32
C GLU A 47 22.20 -6.36 -8.96
N SER A 48 22.19 -6.27 -10.28
CA SER A 48 22.79 -5.14 -11.01
C SER A 48 21.86 -3.95 -11.19
N ARG A 49 20.54 -4.18 -11.11
CA ARG A 49 19.54 -3.17 -11.49
C ARG A 49 18.67 -2.68 -10.33
N LEU A 50 18.51 -3.49 -9.29
CA LEU A 50 17.53 -3.27 -8.24
C LEU A 50 18.19 -2.96 -6.90
N ALA A 51 17.86 -1.82 -6.30
CA ALA A 51 18.10 -1.52 -4.90
C ALA A 51 16.74 -1.46 -4.18
N LEU A 52 16.43 -2.50 -3.41
CA LEU A 52 15.15 -2.65 -2.71
C LEU A 52 15.37 -2.75 -1.20
N SER A 53 14.68 -1.90 -0.47
CA SER A 53 14.56 -1.96 0.98
C SER A 53 13.10 -2.22 1.40
N LEU A 54 12.83 -2.16 2.69
CA LEU A 54 11.45 -2.31 3.20
C LEU A 54 10.52 -1.16 2.77
N ASP A 55 11.08 0.02 2.49
CA ASP A 55 10.30 1.25 2.30
C ASP A 55 10.64 2.01 1.02
N GLN A 56 11.70 1.63 0.33
CA GLN A 56 12.23 2.33 -0.83
C GLN A 56 12.72 1.35 -1.89
N CYS A 57 12.53 1.71 -3.15
CA CYS A 57 13.05 0.95 -4.26
C CYS A 57 13.61 1.90 -5.33
N VAL A 58 14.76 1.53 -5.90
CA VAL A 58 15.38 2.24 -7.02
C VAL A 58 15.71 1.21 -8.10
N ILE A 59 15.35 1.49 -9.34
CA ILE A 59 15.65 0.65 -10.50
C ILE A 59 16.53 1.44 -11.46
N ASP A 60 17.65 0.86 -11.87
CA ASP A 60 18.61 1.42 -12.83
C ASP A 60 19.08 2.86 -12.51
N ASN A 61 19.00 3.29 -11.24
CA ASN A 61 19.21 4.68 -10.81
C ASN A 61 18.35 5.72 -11.57
N LYS A 62 17.19 5.33 -12.09
CA LYS A 62 16.30 6.15 -12.92
C LYS A 62 14.88 6.19 -12.43
N GLU A 63 14.38 5.07 -11.92
CA GLU A 63 13.00 4.94 -11.41
C GLU A 63 13.05 4.82 -9.89
N PHE A 64 12.24 5.61 -9.22
CA PHE A 64 12.27 5.78 -7.77
C PHE A 64 10.89 5.51 -7.18
N PHE A 65 10.83 4.62 -6.18
CA PHE A 65 9.58 4.19 -5.58
C PHE A 65 9.61 4.34 -4.06
N LEU A 66 8.47 4.71 -3.51
CA LEU A 66 8.22 4.73 -2.07
C LEU A 66 7.12 3.73 -1.73
N ARG A 67 7.30 3.01 -0.64
CA ARG A 67 6.26 2.16 -0.06
C ARG A 67 5.39 2.97 0.87
N GLY A 68 4.08 2.74 0.79
CA GLY A 68 3.12 3.42 1.64
C GLY A 68 1.82 2.65 1.78
N ARG A 69 0.79 3.35 2.23
CA ARG A 69 -0.49 2.76 2.59
C ARG A 69 -1.64 3.52 1.92
N ILE A 70 -2.62 2.78 1.43
CA ILE A 70 -3.93 3.32 1.07
C ILE A 70 -4.89 2.90 2.19
N PRO A 71 -5.24 3.78 3.13
CA PRO A 71 -6.22 3.48 4.16
C PRO A 71 -7.65 3.62 3.60
N ILE A 72 -8.50 2.64 3.93
CA ILE A 72 -9.93 2.64 3.60
C ILE A 72 -10.71 2.51 4.90
N PRO A 73 -11.54 3.48 5.29
CA PRO A 73 -12.34 3.38 6.50
C PRO A 73 -13.27 2.17 6.48
N ILE A 74 -13.42 1.48 7.61
CA ILE A 74 -14.40 0.40 7.78
C ILE A 74 -15.52 0.90 8.69
N TYR A 75 -16.76 0.77 8.24
CA TYR A 75 -17.91 1.23 9.03
C TYR A 75 -17.95 0.58 10.42
N GLY A 76 -18.03 1.41 11.45
CA GLY A 76 -18.10 0.97 12.85
C GLY A 76 -16.77 0.51 13.45
N MET A 77 -15.65 0.70 12.76
CA MET A 77 -14.32 0.34 13.26
C MET A 77 -13.39 1.57 13.33
N GLU A 78 -12.55 1.64 14.34
CA GLU A 78 -11.51 2.68 14.44
C GLU A 78 -10.35 2.42 13.46
N LYS A 79 -10.00 1.15 13.28
CA LYS A 79 -8.91 0.75 12.37
C LYS A 79 -9.42 0.65 10.95
N PRO A 80 -8.75 1.31 10.00
CA PRO A 80 -9.07 1.16 8.59
C PRO A 80 -8.57 -0.18 8.04
N PHE A 81 -9.12 -0.57 6.90
CA PHE A 81 -8.52 -1.55 6.01
C PHE A 81 -7.33 -0.90 5.28
N ILE A 82 -6.24 -1.64 5.08
CA ILE A 82 -4.99 -1.09 4.53
C ILE A 82 -4.54 -1.87 3.30
N TRP A 83 -4.33 -1.17 2.20
CA TRP A 83 -3.50 -1.65 1.10
C TRP A 83 -2.08 -1.12 1.27
N GLY A 84 -1.11 -2.01 1.47
CA GLY A 84 0.32 -1.70 1.47
C GLY A 84 0.87 -1.82 0.04
N VAL A 85 1.20 -0.69 -0.56
CA VAL A 85 1.50 -0.57 -2.00
C VAL A 85 2.72 0.29 -2.25
N TRP A 86 3.14 0.35 -3.52
CA TRP A 86 4.27 1.14 -3.98
C TRP A 86 3.80 2.21 -4.97
N VAL A 87 4.43 3.36 -4.89
CA VAL A 87 4.23 4.46 -5.85
C VAL A 87 5.56 4.88 -6.44
N GLU A 88 5.57 5.13 -7.74
CA GLU A 88 6.66 5.82 -8.41
C GLU A 88 6.58 7.31 -8.12
N VAL A 89 7.72 7.91 -7.82
CA VAL A 89 7.83 9.35 -7.57
C VAL A 89 8.98 9.95 -8.37
N SER A 90 8.97 11.27 -8.55
CA SER A 90 10.08 11.95 -9.23
C SER A 90 11.38 11.79 -8.43
N PRO A 91 12.57 11.86 -9.09
CA PRO A 91 13.85 11.90 -8.40
C PRO A 91 13.92 12.98 -7.33
N LYS A 92 13.36 14.16 -7.60
CA LYS A 92 13.30 15.28 -6.65
C LYS A 92 12.47 14.91 -5.41
N THR A 93 11.31 14.31 -5.60
CA THR A 93 10.45 13.86 -4.49
C THR A 93 11.14 12.79 -3.67
N PHE A 94 11.78 11.82 -4.32
CA PHE A 94 12.50 10.75 -3.64
C PHE A 94 13.63 11.30 -2.77
N LEU A 95 14.47 12.21 -3.30
CA LEU A 95 15.53 12.86 -2.54
C LEU A 95 14.97 13.67 -1.36
N ARG A 96 13.87 14.39 -1.56
CA ARG A 96 13.23 15.12 -0.45
C ARG A 96 12.71 14.17 0.62
N ALA A 97 12.09 13.08 0.25
CA ALA A 97 11.63 12.06 1.20
C ALA A 97 12.79 11.46 2.03
N LEU A 98 13.95 11.24 1.41
CA LEU A 98 15.16 10.79 2.12
C LEU A 98 15.67 11.85 3.10
N GLU A 99 15.74 13.10 2.66
CA GLU A 99 16.22 14.23 3.48
C GLU A 99 15.41 14.38 4.77
N ILE A 100 14.08 14.25 4.67
CA ILE A 100 13.17 14.40 5.82
C ILE A 100 12.86 13.09 6.54
N TRP A 101 13.49 11.97 6.17
CA TRP A 101 13.13 10.63 6.65
C TRP A 101 13.01 10.53 8.17
N ASN A 102 13.92 11.17 8.89
CA ASN A 102 13.95 11.20 10.36
C ASN A 102 13.64 12.59 10.94
N ALA A 103 13.11 13.51 10.15
CA ALA A 103 12.82 14.86 10.61
C ALA A 103 11.51 14.91 11.41
N ASN A 104 11.57 15.40 12.64
CA ASN A 104 10.36 15.65 13.43
C ASN A 104 9.49 16.72 12.74
N GLY A 105 8.17 16.51 12.71
CA GLY A 105 7.24 17.42 12.06
C GLY A 105 7.17 17.26 10.54
N ARG A 106 7.78 16.20 9.97
CA ARG A 106 7.77 15.94 8.53
C ARG A 106 6.37 15.75 7.95
N GLU A 107 5.40 15.42 8.78
CA GLU A 107 3.98 15.32 8.40
C GLU A 107 3.37 16.65 7.94
N ALA A 108 4.04 17.77 8.23
CA ALA A 108 3.66 19.08 7.72
C ALA A 108 4.11 19.35 6.27
N GLU A 109 4.93 18.46 5.69
CA GLU A 109 5.37 18.56 4.30
C GLU A 109 4.15 18.54 3.37
N PRO A 110 4.08 19.42 2.35
CA PRO A 110 3.03 19.37 1.34
C PRO A 110 2.99 17.99 0.65
N ALA A 111 1.81 17.56 0.23
CA ALA A 111 1.66 16.31 -0.48
C ALA A 111 2.51 16.30 -1.76
N PHE A 112 3.18 15.19 -2.01
CA PHE A 112 3.88 14.95 -3.27
C PHE A 112 2.95 14.24 -4.27
N GLU A 113 3.26 14.33 -5.53
CA GLU A 113 2.65 13.53 -6.58
C GLU A 113 3.36 12.19 -6.72
N GLY A 114 2.60 11.13 -6.87
CA GLY A 114 3.09 9.80 -7.20
C GLY A 114 2.16 9.06 -8.14
N TYR A 115 2.68 7.97 -8.73
CA TYR A 115 1.95 7.09 -9.63
C TYR A 115 1.93 5.69 -9.04
N LEU A 116 0.75 5.13 -8.84
CA LEU A 116 0.60 3.81 -8.24
C LEU A 116 1.29 2.76 -9.11
N ASN A 117 2.18 1.97 -8.52
CA ASN A 117 2.93 0.91 -9.19
C ASN A 117 2.68 -0.46 -8.52
N SER A 118 1.42 -0.73 -8.28
CA SER A 118 0.93 -1.99 -7.70
C SER A 118 -0.43 -2.31 -8.31
N GLU A 119 -0.62 -3.57 -8.68
CA GLU A 119 -1.93 -4.09 -9.01
C GLU A 119 -2.71 -4.41 -7.74
N ILE A 120 -3.94 -3.91 -7.66
CA ILE A 120 -4.85 -4.20 -6.56
C ILE A 120 -6.08 -4.86 -7.18
N THR A 121 -6.04 -6.18 -7.28
CA THR A 121 -6.98 -7.03 -8.03
C THR A 121 -8.46 -6.63 -7.90
N PRO A 122 -9.01 -6.35 -6.68
CA PRO A 122 -10.43 -6.02 -6.55
C PRO A 122 -10.87 -4.72 -7.24
N TYR A 123 -9.93 -3.89 -7.71
CA TYR A 123 -10.24 -2.57 -8.29
C TYR A 123 -9.91 -2.45 -9.77
N GLY A 124 -9.47 -3.54 -10.40
CA GLY A 124 -9.13 -3.54 -11.82
C GLY A 124 -7.84 -2.80 -12.11
N ASP A 125 -7.87 -1.84 -13.05
CA ASP A 125 -6.68 -1.13 -13.52
C ASP A 125 -6.26 -0.03 -12.53
N THR A 126 -5.34 -0.38 -11.63
CA THR A 126 -4.81 0.52 -10.60
C THR A 126 -3.43 1.06 -10.93
N VAL A 127 -2.71 0.47 -11.88
CA VAL A 127 -1.35 0.88 -12.24
C VAL A 127 -1.38 2.27 -12.91
N ASN A 128 -0.45 3.13 -12.50
CA ASN A 128 -0.35 4.53 -12.96
C ASN A 128 -1.48 5.48 -12.50
N LEU A 129 -2.36 5.05 -11.60
CA LEU A 129 -3.25 6.01 -10.93
C LEU A 129 -2.43 7.09 -10.23
N ILE A 130 -2.80 8.35 -10.47
CA ILE A 130 -2.16 9.48 -9.80
C ILE A 130 -2.64 9.53 -8.35
N VAL A 131 -1.69 9.66 -7.44
CA VAL A 131 -1.96 9.74 -6.00
C VAL A 131 -1.28 10.93 -5.37
N ASP A 132 -1.89 11.45 -4.31
CA ASP A 132 -1.24 12.35 -3.35
C ASP A 132 -0.49 11.51 -2.32
N VAL A 133 0.82 11.70 -2.25
CA VAL A 133 1.70 11.08 -1.25
C VAL A 133 1.78 11.99 -0.04
N ARG A 134 1.15 11.63 1.05
CA ARG A 134 1.14 12.40 2.30
C ARG A 134 2.09 11.79 3.32
N THR A 135 3.12 12.54 3.62
CA THR A 135 4.10 12.16 4.65
C THR A 135 3.42 12.04 6.02
N GLN A 136 3.78 11.03 6.77
CA GLN A 136 3.28 10.75 8.11
C GLN A 136 4.39 11.00 9.16
N PRO A 137 4.08 11.06 10.46
CA PRO A 137 5.09 11.19 11.51
C PRO A 137 6.23 10.17 11.39
N VAL A 138 7.38 10.48 11.98
CA VAL A 138 8.55 9.59 11.96
C VAL A 138 8.18 8.20 12.50
N GLY A 139 8.57 7.16 11.76
CA GLY A 139 8.25 5.76 12.07
C GLY A 139 6.98 5.24 11.36
N GLU A 140 6.21 6.12 10.72
CA GLU A 140 5.04 5.73 9.94
C GLU A 140 5.31 5.86 8.44
N ARG A 141 4.71 4.95 7.66
CA ARG A 141 4.74 5.00 6.19
C ARG A 141 3.83 6.10 5.67
N PRO A 142 4.18 6.73 4.54
CA PRO A 142 3.30 7.69 3.90
C PRO A 142 1.95 7.06 3.55
N GLN A 143 0.93 7.91 3.52
CA GLN A 143 -0.40 7.54 3.06
C GLN A 143 -0.61 8.08 1.64
N PHE A 144 -1.26 7.27 0.81
CA PHE A 144 -1.57 7.59 -0.57
C PHE A 144 -3.07 7.80 -0.75
N PHE A 145 -3.44 8.86 -1.46
CA PHE A 145 -4.82 9.20 -1.76
C PHE A 145 -5.01 9.31 -3.26
N VAL A 146 -5.89 8.48 -3.81
CA VAL A 146 -6.16 8.44 -5.25
C VAL A 146 -6.87 9.70 -5.69
N ARG A 147 -6.35 10.37 -6.74
CA ARG A 147 -6.91 11.64 -7.26
C ARG A 147 -8.12 11.44 -8.16
N ASP A 148 -8.16 10.36 -8.94
CA ASP A 148 -9.32 10.05 -9.79
C ASP A 148 -10.53 9.69 -8.92
N ALA A 149 -11.39 10.67 -8.69
CA ALA A 149 -12.53 10.56 -7.77
C ALA A 149 -13.58 9.52 -8.21
N GLU A 150 -13.61 9.17 -9.49
CA GLU A 150 -14.56 8.21 -10.06
C GLU A 150 -14.02 6.76 -10.00
N HIS A 151 -12.72 6.60 -9.78
CA HIS A 151 -12.13 5.26 -9.67
C HIS A 151 -12.68 4.53 -8.44
N PRO A 152 -13.06 3.22 -8.53
CA PRO A 152 -13.65 2.47 -7.41
C PRO A 152 -12.81 2.50 -6.12
N LEU A 153 -11.48 2.42 -6.24
CA LEU A 153 -10.57 2.53 -5.10
C LEU A 153 -10.67 3.90 -4.41
N ALA A 154 -10.78 4.99 -5.17
CA ALA A 154 -10.94 6.33 -4.61
C ALA A 154 -12.30 6.51 -3.94
N VAL A 155 -13.35 5.92 -4.52
CA VAL A 155 -14.70 5.93 -3.94
C VAL A 155 -14.68 5.23 -2.57
N GLU A 156 -14.16 4.01 -2.51
CA GLU A 156 -14.06 3.27 -1.24
C GLU A 156 -13.14 3.95 -0.23
N GLN A 157 -12.04 4.58 -0.69
CA GLN A 157 -11.15 5.35 0.18
C GLN A 157 -11.85 6.55 0.81
N ARG A 158 -12.74 7.22 0.09
CA ARG A 158 -13.48 8.40 0.55
C ARG A 158 -14.70 8.03 1.39
N GLU A 159 -15.46 7.03 0.96
CA GLU A 159 -16.75 6.69 1.54
C GLU A 159 -16.66 5.63 2.62
N GLY A 160 -15.59 4.82 2.60
CA GLY A 160 -15.44 3.66 3.47
C GLY A 160 -16.11 2.41 2.91
N ILE A 161 -15.89 1.28 3.60
CA ILE A 161 -16.43 -0.03 3.24
C ILE A 161 -17.09 -0.72 4.43
N SER A 162 -17.99 -1.65 4.14
CA SER A 162 -18.58 -2.54 5.14
C SER A 162 -17.63 -3.70 5.47
N MET A 163 -17.86 -4.37 6.60
CA MET A 163 -17.16 -5.62 6.91
C MET A 163 -17.45 -6.72 5.89
N ASP A 164 -18.64 -6.73 5.27
CA ASP A 164 -18.96 -7.68 4.20
C ASP A 164 -18.11 -7.43 2.96
N ARG A 165 -17.81 -6.17 2.61
CA ARG A 165 -16.86 -5.85 1.55
C ARG A 165 -15.45 -6.31 1.88
N VAL A 166 -15.01 -6.22 3.14
CA VAL A 166 -13.71 -6.78 3.58
C VAL A 166 -13.64 -8.28 3.34
N LYS A 167 -14.72 -9.01 3.64
CA LYS A 167 -14.82 -10.45 3.36
C LYS A 167 -14.80 -10.75 1.86
N GLU A 168 -15.50 -9.97 1.05
CA GLU A 168 -15.47 -10.11 -0.42
C GLU A 168 -14.05 -9.96 -0.97
N ILE A 169 -13.31 -8.94 -0.51
CA ILE A 169 -11.91 -8.74 -0.88
C ILE A 169 -11.06 -9.97 -0.50
N ALA A 170 -11.26 -10.49 0.72
CA ALA A 170 -10.55 -11.69 1.16
C ALA A 170 -10.88 -12.91 0.29
N GLU A 171 -12.15 -13.10 -0.08
CA GLU A 171 -12.59 -14.19 -0.95
C GLU A 171 -11.97 -14.09 -2.35
N GLU A 172 -11.95 -12.89 -2.95
CA GLU A 172 -11.32 -12.64 -4.25
C GLU A 172 -9.81 -12.94 -4.25
N LEU A 173 -9.12 -12.61 -3.15
CA LEU A 173 -7.68 -12.85 -3.03
C LEU A 173 -7.33 -14.30 -2.68
N LEU A 174 -8.21 -15.02 -2.00
CA LEU A 174 -8.03 -16.44 -1.68
C LEU A 174 -8.34 -17.36 -2.87
N HIS A 175 -9.19 -16.90 -3.78
CA HIS A 175 -9.69 -17.70 -4.92
C HIS A 175 -9.57 -16.89 -6.22
N PRO A 176 -8.32 -16.53 -6.63
CA PRO A 176 -8.05 -15.70 -7.82
C PRO A 176 -8.43 -16.38 -9.13
#